data_19b054194327cdca27d8273dc7e90681
#
_entry.id   19b054194327cdca27d8273dc7e90681
#
_cell.length_a   1.000
_cell.length_b   1.000
_cell.length_c   1.000
_cell.angle_alpha   90.00
_cell.angle_beta   90.00
_cell.angle_gamma   90.00
#
_symmetry.space_group_name_H-M   'P 1'
#
loop_
_entity.id
_entity.type
_entity.pdbx_description
1 polymer ?
#
loop_
_entity_poly.entity_id
_entity_poly.type
_entity_poly.pdbx_seq_one_letter_code
_entity_poly.pdbx_strand_id
1 'polypeptide(L)'
;MIKAGIIGATGYAGAELVRILMNHKEVEIAWYGSRSYVDENYADIYGNMFQIVDAKCMDDNMEELAESVDVIFTATPQGFLAGVLTEDILSKVKIVDLSADFRIKDVATYEKWYKIEHKSPQFIDEAVYGLCEINRDKVTKETRLVANPGCYTTCSILTAYPLVKEGLIDTDTLIVDAKSGTSGAGRGAKTPNLFCEVNESMKAYGVASHRHTPEIEEQLGYAAGKEILINFTPHLVPMNRGIIATEYATLKKKPDGTLPTYDEIKAVYDKYYANEKFVRVLKKGVCPETKWVEGSNYVDVNFVIDERTGRIIMMGALDNLVKGAAGQAVQNMNLLFGFDEAEGLNMVPMFP
;
A
#
# COMPACT_ATOMS: atom_id res chain seq x y z
N MET A 1 4.01 -18.40 -18.59
CA MET A 1 4.55 -17.67 -17.39
C MET A 1 5.23 -16.41 -17.88
N ILE A 2 4.99 -15.30 -17.20
CA ILE A 2 5.71 -14.04 -17.43
C ILE A 2 6.97 -14.01 -16.56
N LYS A 3 7.95 -13.22 -16.97
CA LYS A 3 9.19 -12.98 -16.21
C LYS A 3 9.08 -11.70 -15.40
N ALA A 4 9.39 -11.76 -14.13
CA ALA A 4 9.40 -10.61 -13.23
C ALA A 4 10.82 -10.27 -12.79
N GLY A 5 11.14 -8.97 -12.76
CA GLY A 5 12.33 -8.44 -12.13
C GLY A 5 11.97 -7.62 -10.89
N ILE A 6 12.76 -7.71 -9.84
CA ILE A 6 12.54 -6.98 -8.59
C ILE A 6 13.77 -6.13 -8.32
N ILE A 7 13.67 -4.82 -8.44
CA ILE A 7 14.69 -3.88 -7.96
C ILE A 7 14.45 -3.63 -6.47
N GLY A 8 15.51 -3.79 -5.67
CA GLY A 8 15.41 -3.73 -4.21
C GLY A 8 14.92 -5.04 -3.57
N ALA A 9 15.18 -6.18 -4.20
CA ALA A 9 14.77 -7.52 -3.74
C ALA A 9 15.25 -7.85 -2.31
N THR A 10 16.31 -7.23 -1.84
CA THR A 10 16.88 -7.43 -0.50
C THR A 10 16.36 -6.48 0.58
N GLY A 11 15.41 -5.58 0.25
CA GLY A 11 14.60 -4.84 1.21
C GLY A 11 13.43 -5.68 1.74
N TYR A 12 12.74 -5.23 2.80
CA TYR A 12 11.59 -5.98 3.34
C TYR A 12 10.44 -6.14 2.35
N ALA A 13 10.07 -5.08 1.62
CA ALA A 13 9.03 -5.17 0.60
C ALA A 13 9.47 -6.06 -0.58
N GLY A 14 10.75 -5.97 -0.99
CA GLY A 14 11.31 -6.83 -2.03
C GLY A 14 11.34 -8.31 -1.63
N ALA A 15 11.75 -8.61 -0.40
CA ALA A 15 11.74 -9.98 0.12
C ALA A 15 10.31 -10.55 0.21
N GLU A 16 9.34 -9.71 0.51
CA GLU A 16 7.93 -10.09 0.52
C GLU A 16 7.40 -10.35 -0.90
N LEU A 17 7.81 -9.54 -1.89
CA LEU A 17 7.54 -9.81 -3.31
C LEU A 17 8.10 -11.17 -3.74
N VAL A 18 9.36 -11.46 -3.40
CA VAL A 18 9.97 -12.77 -3.67
C VAL A 18 9.12 -13.89 -3.07
N ARG A 19 8.75 -13.78 -1.79
CA ARG A 19 7.94 -14.81 -1.09
C ARG A 19 6.58 -15.04 -1.77
N ILE A 20 5.93 -13.98 -2.22
CA ILE A 20 4.60 -14.07 -2.86
C ILE A 20 4.74 -14.63 -4.28
N LEU A 21 5.65 -14.09 -5.08
CA LEU A 21 5.82 -14.48 -6.48
C LEU A 21 6.32 -15.90 -6.65
N MET A 22 7.10 -16.45 -5.71
CA MET A 22 7.48 -17.86 -5.72
C MET A 22 6.29 -18.84 -5.61
N ASN A 23 5.14 -18.37 -5.11
CA ASN A 23 3.91 -19.15 -5.04
C ASN A 23 2.93 -18.81 -6.18
N HIS A 24 3.35 -17.95 -7.12
CA HIS A 24 2.52 -17.54 -8.23
C HIS A 24 2.70 -18.46 -9.45
N LYS A 25 1.63 -19.08 -9.94
CA LYS A 25 1.74 -20.10 -11.00
C LYS A 25 2.11 -19.54 -12.37
N GLU A 26 1.86 -18.25 -12.60
CA GLU A 26 2.02 -17.61 -13.90
C GLU A 26 3.27 -16.72 -13.98
N VAL A 27 4.13 -16.71 -12.93
CA VAL A 27 5.28 -15.80 -12.84
C VAL A 27 6.55 -16.58 -12.50
N GLU A 28 7.65 -16.21 -13.16
CA GLU A 28 9.01 -16.59 -12.85
C GLU A 28 9.79 -15.35 -12.42
N ILE A 29 10.50 -15.41 -11.31
CA ILE A 29 11.41 -14.33 -10.90
C ILE A 29 12.75 -14.52 -11.63
N ALA A 30 13.01 -13.65 -12.60
CA ALA A 30 14.22 -13.72 -13.43
C ALA A 30 15.34 -12.79 -12.94
N TRP A 31 15.04 -11.82 -12.06
CA TRP A 31 15.99 -10.81 -11.62
C TRP A 31 15.79 -10.42 -10.15
N TYR A 32 16.83 -10.63 -9.33
CA TYR A 32 16.87 -10.27 -7.91
C TYR A 32 17.77 -9.05 -7.72
N GLY A 33 17.29 -7.85 -8.04
CA GLY A 33 18.08 -6.62 -8.03
C GLY A 33 18.44 -6.15 -6.63
N SER A 34 19.71 -5.85 -6.39
CA SER A 34 20.22 -5.33 -5.14
C SER A 34 21.52 -4.55 -5.33
N ARG A 35 21.59 -3.30 -4.83
CA ARG A 35 22.83 -2.51 -4.85
C ARG A 35 23.89 -2.98 -3.87
N SER A 36 23.45 -3.56 -2.76
CA SER A 36 24.36 -3.88 -1.64
C SER A 36 24.94 -5.27 -1.71
N TYR A 37 24.35 -6.16 -2.54
CA TYR A 37 24.64 -7.59 -2.51
C TYR A 37 24.79 -8.19 -3.93
N VAL A 38 25.30 -7.39 -4.88
CA VAL A 38 25.56 -7.86 -6.26
C VAL A 38 26.49 -9.08 -6.21
N ASP A 39 26.17 -10.12 -7.00
CA ASP A 39 26.86 -11.41 -7.06
C ASP A 39 26.75 -12.33 -5.82
N GLU A 40 26.15 -11.86 -4.72
CA GLU A 40 25.86 -12.70 -3.56
C GLU A 40 24.63 -13.59 -3.81
N ASN A 41 24.62 -14.82 -3.27
CA ASN A 41 23.43 -15.68 -3.35
C ASN A 41 22.32 -15.10 -2.46
N TYR A 42 21.11 -15.03 -3.00
CA TYR A 42 19.94 -14.47 -2.28
C TYR A 42 19.65 -15.20 -0.97
N ALA A 43 19.86 -16.54 -0.94
CA ALA A 43 19.66 -17.37 0.25
C ALA A 43 20.73 -17.12 1.35
N ASP A 44 21.89 -16.57 1.00
CA ASP A 44 22.89 -16.18 2.01
C ASP A 44 22.48 -14.89 2.74
N ILE A 45 21.67 -14.04 2.08
CA ILE A 45 21.14 -12.81 2.66
C ILE A 45 19.89 -13.11 3.50
N TYR A 46 19.05 -14.02 3.01
CA TYR A 46 17.81 -14.46 3.65
C TYR A 46 17.85 -15.97 3.89
N GLY A 47 18.38 -16.38 5.05
CA GLY A 47 18.60 -17.80 5.41
C GLY A 47 17.33 -18.67 5.39
N ASN A 48 16.13 -18.06 5.49
CA ASN A 48 14.87 -18.77 5.31
C ASN A 48 14.59 -19.18 3.86
N MET A 49 15.37 -18.68 2.91
CA MET A 49 15.31 -19.06 1.49
C MET A 49 16.34 -20.14 1.11
N PHE A 50 17.07 -20.67 2.11
CA PHE A 50 18.05 -21.74 1.89
C PHE A 50 17.40 -22.96 1.23
N GLN A 51 18.01 -23.47 0.17
CA GLN A 51 17.50 -24.56 -0.69
C GLN A 51 16.13 -24.27 -1.38
N ILE A 52 15.66 -23.03 -1.32
CA ILE A 52 14.43 -22.60 -1.99
C ILE A 52 14.79 -21.68 -3.16
N VAL A 53 15.65 -20.70 -2.92
CA VAL A 53 16.14 -19.77 -3.95
C VAL A 53 17.63 -20.00 -4.15
N ASP A 54 18.03 -20.48 -5.33
CA ASP A 54 19.42 -20.55 -5.75
C ASP A 54 19.63 -19.56 -6.90
N ALA A 55 19.70 -18.29 -6.54
CA ALA A 55 19.90 -17.20 -7.49
C ALA A 55 20.83 -16.15 -6.91
N LYS A 56 21.70 -15.58 -7.74
CA LYS A 56 22.52 -14.43 -7.37
C LYS A 56 21.76 -13.14 -7.47
N CYS A 57 22.07 -12.23 -6.58
CA CYS A 57 21.62 -10.85 -6.70
C CYS A 57 22.33 -10.16 -7.87
N MET A 58 21.57 -9.37 -8.60
CA MET A 58 22.01 -8.60 -9.74
C MET A 58 21.96 -7.10 -9.42
N ASP A 59 22.53 -6.27 -10.26
CA ASP A 59 22.51 -4.83 -10.08
C ASP A 59 21.12 -4.21 -10.41
N ASP A 60 21.06 -2.88 -10.44
CA ASP A 60 19.84 -2.11 -10.72
C ASP A 60 19.82 -1.59 -12.17
N ASN A 61 20.43 -2.25 -13.14
CA ASN A 61 20.48 -1.82 -14.52
C ASN A 61 19.09 -1.93 -15.18
N MET A 62 18.34 -0.84 -15.16
CA MET A 62 16.95 -0.79 -15.65
C MET A 62 16.86 -1.04 -17.17
N GLU A 63 17.84 -0.64 -17.96
CA GLU A 63 17.84 -0.83 -19.41
C GLU A 63 17.96 -2.31 -19.78
N GLU A 64 18.93 -3.01 -19.17
CA GLU A 64 19.14 -4.44 -19.37
C GLU A 64 17.94 -5.24 -18.85
N LEU A 65 17.44 -4.86 -17.67
CA LEU A 65 16.28 -5.51 -17.05
C LEU A 65 15.02 -5.38 -17.92
N ALA A 66 14.79 -4.20 -18.51
CA ALA A 66 13.63 -3.95 -19.38
C ALA A 66 13.63 -4.82 -20.65
N GLU A 67 14.79 -5.30 -21.08
CA GLU A 67 14.90 -6.21 -22.24
C GLU A 67 14.74 -7.69 -21.88
N SER A 68 14.82 -8.02 -20.60
CA SER A 68 14.89 -9.41 -20.12
C SER A 68 13.63 -9.90 -19.41
N VAL A 69 12.73 -9.00 -18.99
CA VAL A 69 11.52 -9.33 -18.22
C VAL A 69 10.26 -8.68 -18.77
N ASP A 70 9.10 -9.18 -18.38
CA ASP A 70 7.78 -8.65 -18.77
C ASP A 70 7.27 -7.59 -17.78
N VAL A 71 7.69 -7.67 -16.52
CA VAL A 71 7.32 -6.72 -15.45
C VAL A 71 8.47 -6.45 -14.51
N ILE A 72 8.62 -5.17 -14.12
CA ILE A 72 9.56 -4.74 -13.09
C ILE A 72 8.79 -4.25 -11.89
N PHE A 73 9.14 -4.75 -10.70
CA PHE A 73 8.75 -4.18 -9.41
C PHE A 73 9.88 -3.32 -8.87
N THR A 74 9.61 -2.05 -8.57
CA THR A 74 10.60 -1.17 -7.95
C THR A 74 10.28 -0.99 -6.46
N ALA A 75 10.94 -1.80 -5.62
CA ALA A 75 10.87 -1.72 -4.15
C ALA A 75 12.01 -0.85 -3.59
N THR A 76 12.12 0.37 -4.10
CA THR A 76 13.25 1.29 -3.90
C THR A 76 12.85 2.53 -3.09
N PRO A 77 13.82 3.28 -2.55
CA PRO A 77 13.54 4.62 -2.04
C PRO A 77 12.98 5.53 -3.14
N GLN A 78 12.15 6.50 -2.72
CA GLN A 78 11.65 7.54 -3.62
C GLN A 78 12.77 8.31 -4.31
N GLY A 79 12.52 8.76 -5.54
CA GLY A 79 13.47 9.42 -6.42
C GLY A 79 14.31 8.46 -7.27
N PHE A 80 14.27 7.14 -6.99
CA PHE A 80 15.01 6.17 -7.81
C PHE A 80 14.37 6.00 -9.19
N LEU A 81 13.11 5.56 -9.22
CA LEU A 81 12.46 5.28 -10.50
C LEU A 81 12.31 6.56 -11.33
N ALA A 82 11.90 7.68 -10.71
CA ALA A 82 11.85 8.96 -11.39
C ALA A 82 13.21 9.41 -11.96
N GLY A 83 14.31 8.95 -11.39
CA GLY A 83 15.66 9.29 -11.86
C GLY A 83 16.16 8.47 -13.05
N VAL A 84 15.57 7.31 -13.31
CA VAL A 84 16.04 6.35 -14.35
C VAL A 84 14.99 6.03 -15.41
N LEU A 85 13.72 6.38 -15.17
CA LEU A 85 12.63 6.06 -16.09
C LEU A 85 12.72 6.83 -17.40
N THR A 86 12.63 6.11 -18.51
CA THR A 86 12.62 6.65 -19.86
C THR A 86 11.46 6.07 -20.68
N GLU A 87 11.09 6.72 -21.78
CA GLU A 87 10.10 6.18 -22.71
C GLU A 87 10.57 4.85 -23.34
N ASP A 88 11.87 4.71 -23.58
CA ASP A 88 12.43 3.47 -24.10
C ASP A 88 12.19 2.30 -23.14
N ILE A 89 12.42 2.48 -21.84
CA ILE A 89 12.13 1.47 -20.81
C ILE A 89 10.64 1.13 -20.79
N LEU A 90 9.75 2.15 -20.73
CA LEU A 90 8.29 1.93 -20.68
C LEU A 90 7.73 1.30 -21.97
N SER A 91 8.43 1.44 -23.09
CA SER A 91 8.02 0.79 -24.34
C SER A 91 8.28 -0.72 -24.36
N LYS A 92 9.17 -1.22 -23.48
CA LYS A 92 9.63 -2.60 -23.43
C LYS A 92 9.00 -3.42 -22.31
N VAL A 93 8.71 -2.79 -21.16
CA VAL A 93 8.34 -3.50 -19.94
C VAL A 93 7.26 -2.74 -19.15
N LYS A 94 6.40 -3.48 -18.43
CA LYS A 94 5.47 -2.89 -17.48
C LYS A 94 6.15 -2.68 -16.11
N ILE A 95 5.79 -1.60 -15.42
CA ILE A 95 6.38 -1.25 -14.13
C ILE A 95 5.29 -1.14 -13.06
N VAL A 96 5.52 -1.78 -11.92
CA VAL A 96 4.76 -1.58 -10.68
C VAL A 96 5.69 -0.93 -9.65
N ASP A 97 5.49 0.34 -9.40
CA ASP A 97 6.35 1.15 -8.53
C ASP A 97 5.82 1.17 -7.09
N LEU A 98 6.58 0.62 -6.16
CA LEU A 98 6.29 0.66 -4.72
C LEU A 98 6.85 1.92 -4.04
N SER A 99 7.61 2.75 -4.77
CA SER A 99 8.03 4.06 -4.28
C SER A 99 6.88 5.08 -4.35
N ALA A 100 7.14 6.31 -3.99
CA ALA A 100 6.13 7.35 -4.04
C ALA A 100 6.19 8.21 -5.32
N ASP A 101 7.09 7.90 -6.24
CA ASP A 101 7.46 8.80 -7.32
C ASP A 101 6.29 9.19 -8.23
N PHE A 102 5.32 8.28 -8.41
CA PHE A 102 4.20 8.50 -9.33
C PHE A 102 2.81 8.48 -8.66
N ARG A 103 2.75 8.53 -7.31
CA ARG A 103 1.47 8.44 -6.59
C ARG A 103 0.68 9.74 -6.57
N ILE A 104 1.38 10.89 -6.52
CA ILE A 104 0.80 12.22 -6.38
C ILE A 104 0.84 12.91 -7.74
N LYS A 105 -0.30 13.42 -8.20
CA LYS A 105 -0.41 14.03 -9.52
C LYS A 105 0.22 15.43 -9.59
N ASP A 106 0.17 16.19 -8.50
CA ASP A 106 0.79 17.52 -8.45
C ASP A 106 2.28 17.43 -8.07
N VAL A 107 3.15 17.76 -9.03
CA VAL A 107 4.62 17.78 -8.87
C VAL A 107 5.05 18.66 -7.70
N ALA A 108 4.46 19.84 -7.55
CA ALA A 108 4.84 20.77 -6.48
C ALA A 108 4.52 20.19 -5.10
N THR A 109 3.40 19.49 -4.96
CA THR A 109 3.02 18.77 -3.75
C THR A 109 4.00 17.63 -3.47
N TYR A 110 4.36 16.82 -4.48
CA TYR A 110 5.37 15.77 -4.31
C TYR A 110 6.69 16.36 -3.81
N GLU A 111 7.24 17.36 -4.49
CA GLU A 111 8.51 17.99 -4.13
C GLU A 111 8.48 18.65 -2.75
N LYS A 112 7.37 19.29 -2.40
CA LYS A 112 7.15 19.89 -1.07
C LYS A 112 7.22 18.85 0.05
N TRP A 113 6.57 17.68 -0.13
CA TRP A 113 6.46 16.68 0.93
C TRP A 113 7.65 15.71 0.96
N TYR A 114 8.21 15.35 -0.18
CA TYR A 114 9.34 14.41 -0.26
C TYR A 114 10.70 15.10 -0.18
N LYS A 115 10.78 16.42 -0.39
CA LYS A 115 12.01 17.25 -0.35
C LYS A 115 13.05 16.82 -1.39
N ILE A 116 12.59 16.33 -2.53
CA ILE A 116 13.39 15.95 -3.68
C ILE A 116 12.71 16.45 -4.94
N GLU A 117 13.50 16.76 -5.98
CA GLU A 117 13.02 17.13 -7.30
C GLU A 117 12.49 15.88 -8.04
N HIS A 118 11.33 15.99 -8.69
CA HIS A 118 10.80 14.94 -9.53
C HIS A 118 11.48 14.94 -10.91
N LYS A 119 12.26 13.89 -11.21
CA LYS A 119 13.12 13.86 -12.41
C LYS A 119 12.40 13.45 -13.69
N SER A 120 11.23 12.87 -13.62
CA SER A 120 10.45 12.42 -14.79
C SER A 120 8.95 12.77 -14.66
N PRO A 121 8.60 14.07 -14.51
CA PRO A 121 7.21 14.49 -14.31
C PRO A 121 6.31 14.19 -15.50
N GLN A 122 6.86 14.01 -16.70
CA GLN A 122 6.12 13.68 -17.91
C GLN A 122 5.37 12.35 -17.86
N PHE A 123 5.73 11.45 -16.95
CA PHE A 123 5.08 10.13 -16.79
C PHE A 123 4.02 10.09 -15.66
N ILE A 124 3.85 11.19 -14.90
CA ILE A 124 2.90 11.23 -13.78
C ILE A 124 1.46 11.03 -14.26
N ASP A 125 1.08 11.66 -15.37
CA ASP A 125 -0.29 11.55 -15.88
C ASP A 125 -0.61 10.16 -16.41
N GLU A 126 0.38 9.46 -16.95
CA GLU A 126 0.24 8.08 -17.42
C GLU A 126 0.14 7.08 -16.25
N ALA A 127 0.80 7.34 -15.15
CA ALA A 127 0.83 6.44 -14.01
C ALA A 127 -0.58 6.23 -13.42
N VAL A 128 -1.00 4.98 -13.30
CA VAL A 128 -2.26 4.63 -12.66
C VAL A 128 -2.03 4.36 -11.17
N TYR A 129 -2.79 5.04 -10.31
CA TYR A 129 -2.76 4.76 -8.87
C TYR A 129 -3.41 3.41 -8.58
N GLY A 130 -2.60 2.44 -8.17
CA GLY A 130 -2.94 1.03 -8.12
C GLY A 130 -3.58 0.57 -6.82
N LEU A 131 -4.59 1.27 -6.28
CA LEU A 131 -5.47 0.74 -5.25
C LEU A 131 -6.63 0.01 -5.93
N CYS A 132 -6.50 -1.31 -6.08
CA CYS A 132 -7.36 -2.12 -6.95
C CYS A 132 -8.84 -1.99 -6.60
N GLU A 133 -9.20 -1.92 -5.33
CA GLU A 133 -10.60 -1.85 -4.87
C GLU A 133 -11.33 -0.58 -5.32
N ILE A 134 -10.61 0.48 -5.67
CA ILE A 134 -11.22 1.74 -6.12
C ILE A 134 -10.82 2.15 -7.54
N ASN A 135 -9.78 1.57 -8.10
CA ASN A 135 -9.23 1.94 -9.42
C ASN A 135 -9.03 0.74 -10.36
N ARG A 136 -9.63 -0.42 -10.08
CA ARG A 136 -9.48 -1.63 -10.90
C ARG A 136 -9.67 -1.38 -12.38
N ASP A 137 -10.72 -0.66 -12.74
CA ASP A 137 -11.06 -0.39 -14.14
C ASP A 137 -10.03 0.50 -14.87
N LYS A 138 -9.15 1.17 -14.13
CA LYS A 138 -8.08 2.00 -14.69
C LYS A 138 -6.80 1.19 -14.96
N VAL A 139 -6.62 0.06 -14.28
CA VAL A 139 -5.47 -0.82 -14.48
C VAL A 139 -5.82 -1.83 -15.54
N THR A 140 -5.34 -1.62 -16.75
CA THR A 140 -5.66 -2.45 -17.92
C THR A 140 -4.40 -3.09 -18.52
N LYS A 141 -4.57 -3.93 -19.53
CA LYS A 141 -3.44 -4.54 -20.26
C LYS A 141 -2.57 -3.51 -21.00
N GLU A 142 -3.11 -2.35 -21.29
CA GLU A 142 -2.42 -1.23 -21.94
C GLU A 142 -1.63 -0.37 -20.94
N THR A 143 -1.95 -0.46 -19.64
CA THR A 143 -1.24 0.28 -18.59
C THR A 143 0.22 -0.18 -18.53
N ARG A 144 1.15 0.78 -18.59
CA ARG A 144 2.60 0.55 -18.56
C ARG A 144 3.21 0.82 -17.19
N LEU A 145 2.65 1.80 -16.45
CA LEU A 145 3.15 2.25 -15.15
C LEU A 145 2.03 2.26 -14.11
N VAL A 146 2.23 1.53 -13.03
CA VAL A 146 1.34 1.53 -11.87
C VAL A 146 2.06 2.10 -10.65
N ALA A 147 1.50 3.14 -10.06
CA ALA A 147 1.92 3.69 -8.77
C ALA A 147 1.24 2.90 -7.65
N ASN A 148 1.96 2.00 -7.02
CA ASN A 148 1.45 1.17 -5.94
C ASN A 148 1.29 1.98 -4.66
N PRO A 149 0.14 1.95 -3.95
CA PRO A 149 -0.14 2.76 -2.77
C PRO A 149 0.86 2.57 -1.63
N GLY A 150 0.98 3.57 -0.76
CA GLY A 150 1.67 3.43 0.52
C GLY A 150 0.88 2.58 1.51
N CYS A 151 1.57 1.99 2.49
CA CYS A 151 0.94 1.05 3.41
C CYS A 151 -0.14 1.70 4.32
N TYR A 152 0.15 2.85 4.90
CA TYR A 152 -0.87 3.60 5.65
C TYR A 152 -1.98 4.12 4.75
N THR A 153 -1.64 4.55 3.53
CA THR A 153 -2.62 5.09 2.58
C THR A 153 -3.62 4.04 2.17
N THR A 154 -3.17 2.82 1.88
CA THR A 154 -4.06 1.69 1.60
C THR A 154 -5.04 1.45 2.74
N CYS A 155 -4.53 1.38 3.99
CA CYS A 155 -5.37 1.16 5.16
C CYS A 155 -6.39 2.28 5.35
N SER A 156 -5.92 3.53 5.36
CA SER A 156 -6.76 4.68 5.65
C SER A 156 -7.79 4.95 4.56
N ILE A 157 -7.38 4.86 3.29
CA ILE A 157 -8.30 5.08 2.19
C ILE A 157 -9.41 4.03 2.20
N LEU A 158 -9.08 2.73 2.29
CA LEU A 158 -10.09 1.68 2.30
C LEU A 158 -11.02 1.77 3.53
N THR A 159 -10.55 2.32 4.63
CA THR A 159 -11.36 2.52 5.83
C THR A 159 -12.38 3.65 5.67
N ALA A 160 -11.97 4.81 5.14
CA ALA A 160 -12.83 6.00 5.04
C ALA A 160 -13.60 6.12 3.72
N TYR A 161 -13.09 5.51 2.64
CA TYR A 161 -13.57 5.73 1.25
C TYR A 161 -15.09 5.63 1.09
N PRO A 162 -15.79 4.59 1.60
CA PRO A 162 -17.23 4.46 1.38
C PRO A 162 -18.01 5.67 1.89
N LEU A 163 -17.66 6.16 3.07
CA LEU A 163 -18.37 7.27 3.72
C LEU A 163 -18.01 8.63 3.12
N VAL A 164 -16.77 8.80 2.70
CA VAL A 164 -16.32 9.98 1.96
C VAL A 164 -17.03 10.05 0.62
N LYS A 165 -17.07 8.93 -0.13
CA LYS A 165 -17.68 8.85 -1.46
C LYS A 165 -19.18 9.13 -1.45
N GLU A 166 -19.90 8.65 -0.44
CA GLU A 166 -21.33 8.89 -0.26
C GLU A 166 -21.64 10.22 0.47
N GLY A 167 -20.58 10.96 0.85
CA GLY A 167 -20.74 12.27 1.49
C GLY A 167 -21.40 12.22 2.87
N LEU A 168 -21.29 11.09 3.59
CA LEU A 168 -21.94 10.84 4.89
C LEU A 168 -21.20 11.42 6.09
N ILE A 169 -19.95 11.83 5.90
CA ILE A 169 -19.13 12.45 6.95
C ILE A 169 -18.76 13.88 6.57
N ASP A 170 -18.53 14.69 7.58
CA ASP A 170 -17.88 15.99 7.43
C ASP A 170 -16.38 15.77 7.32
N THR A 171 -15.85 15.87 6.09
CA THR A 171 -14.44 15.62 5.77
C THR A 171 -13.48 16.61 6.43
N ASP A 172 -13.93 17.79 6.82
CA ASP A 172 -13.10 18.78 7.52
C ASP A 172 -12.82 18.38 8.98
N THR A 173 -13.54 17.36 9.48
CA THR A 173 -13.34 16.78 10.81
C THR A 173 -12.61 15.43 10.79
N LEU A 174 -12.11 14.99 9.62
CA LEU A 174 -11.48 13.68 9.48
C LEU A 174 -10.09 13.64 10.14
N ILE A 175 -9.96 12.78 11.12
CA ILE A 175 -8.71 12.49 11.81
C ILE A 175 -8.37 11.02 11.57
N VAL A 176 -7.13 10.75 11.15
CA VAL A 176 -6.57 9.42 10.96
C VAL A 176 -5.44 9.20 11.98
N ASP A 177 -5.69 8.35 12.96
CA ASP A 177 -4.72 7.96 13.97
C ASP A 177 -4.29 6.51 13.71
N ALA A 178 -3.07 6.32 13.20
CA ALA A 178 -2.62 5.03 12.70
C ALA A 178 -1.37 4.51 13.44
N LYS A 179 -1.29 3.19 13.60
CA LYS A 179 -0.18 2.48 14.23
C LYS A 179 0.40 1.48 13.25
N SER A 180 1.73 1.41 13.14
CA SER A 180 2.44 0.49 12.27
C SER A 180 3.54 -0.26 12.99
N GLY A 181 3.70 -1.53 12.65
CA GLY A 181 4.88 -2.29 12.98
C GLY A 181 6.15 -1.71 12.33
N THR A 182 7.29 -2.05 12.91
CA THR A 182 8.60 -1.46 12.60
C THR A 182 9.14 -1.83 11.22
N SER A 183 8.69 -2.92 10.61
CA SER A 183 9.08 -3.28 9.24
C SER A 183 8.69 -2.23 8.21
N GLY A 184 7.69 -1.39 8.50
CA GLY A 184 7.31 -0.25 7.65
C GLY A 184 8.39 0.82 7.51
N ALA A 185 9.36 0.87 8.42
CA ALA A 185 10.51 1.76 8.34
C ALA A 185 11.65 1.24 7.43
N GLY A 186 11.53 0.02 6.90
CA GLY A 186 12.50 -0.64 6.03
C GLY A 186 13.62 -1.34 6.79
N ARG A 187 14.45 -2.11 6.05
CA ARG A 187 15.54 -2.95 6.59
C ARG A 187 16.78 -2.16 7.02
N GLY A 188 16.95 -0.95 6.52
CA GLY A 188 18.13 -0.14 6.82
C GLY A 188 18.25 0.14 8.32
N ALA A 189 19.42 -0.16 8.91
CA ALA A 189 19.70 0.11 10.32
C ALA A 189 19.73 1.61 10.58
N LYS A 190 18.81 2.08 11.40
CA LYS A 190 18.75 3.46 11.91
C LYS A 190 18.50 3.41 13.40
N THR A 191 19.14 4.27 14.17
CA THR A 191 19.00 4.27 15.65
C THR A 191 17.55 4.16 16.11
N PRO A 192 16.57 4.94 15.59
CA PRO A 192 15.18 4.83 16.05
C PRO A 192 14.49 3.50 15.78
N ASN A 193 15.07 2.61 14.95
CA ASN A 193 14.51 1.31 14.57
C ASN A 193 15.28 0.13 15.20
N LEU A 194 16.29 0.40 16.03
CA LEU A 194 17.01 -0.67 16.74
C LEU A 194 16.13 -1.28 17.82
N PHE A 195 16.34 -2.57 18.11
CA PHE A 195 15.52 -3.32 19.06
C PHE A 195 15.36 -2.62 20.42
N CYS A 196 16.46 -2.16 21.03
CA CYS A 196 16.41 -1.48 22.33
C CYS A 196 15.75 -0.10 22.29
N GLU A 197 15.61 0.51 21.11
CA GLU A 197 14.94 1.81 20.93
C GLU A 197 13.43 1.66 20.69
N VAL A 198 13.01 0.52 20.16
CA VAL A 198 11.62 0.24 19.77
C VAL A 198 10.90 -0.60 20.80
N ASN A 199 11.59 -1.62 21.39
CA ASN A 199 10.98 -2.56 22.30
C ASN A 199 10.38 -1.84 23.52
N GLU A 200 9.16 -2.24 23.92
CA GLU A 200 8.43 -1.65 25.05
C GLU A 200 8.15 -0.14 24.92
N SER A 201 8.25 0.42 23.72
CA SER A 201 8.05 1.85 23.46
C SER A 201 7.13 2.08 22.25
N MET A 202 6.28 3.08 22.34
CA MET A 202 5.44 3.54 21.23
C MET A 202 5.56 5.04 21.10
N LYS A 203 5.70 5.53 19.85
CA LYS A 203 5.83 6.97 19.59
C LYS A 203 5.12 7.40 18.32
N ALA A 204 4.55 8.60 18.34
CA ALA A 204 4.13 9.27 17.11
C ALA A 204 5.37 9.75 16.34
N TYR A 205 5.31 9.76 15.02
CA TYR A 205 6.36 10.29 14.17
C TYR A 205 5.78 10.99 12.95
N GLY A 206 6.53 11.92 12.37
CA GLY A 206 6.07 12.66 11.19
C GLY A 206 4.73 13.40 11.43
N VAL A 207 4.44 13.82 12.66
CA VAL A 207 3.21 14.53 13.01
C VAL A 207 3.07 15.79 12.15
N ALA A 208 1.92 15.95 11.49
CA ALA A 208 1.63 17.02 10.53
C ALA A 208 2.64 17.16 9.36
N SER A 209 3.51 16.15 9.16
CA SER A 209 4.56 16.19 8.13
C SER A 209 4.85 14.83 7.48
N HIS A 210 4.05 13.81 7.76
CA HIS A 210 4.23 12.49 7.19
C HIS A 210 3.87 12.47 5.69
N ARG A 211 4.74 11.87 4.89
CA ARG A 211 4.68 11.87 3.42
C ARG A 211 3.45 11.17 2.82
N HIS A 212 2.74 10.34 3.60
CA HIS A 212 1.48 9.73 3.15
C HIS A 212 0.28 10.68 3.27
N THR A 213 0.41 11.82 3.99
CA THR A 213 -0.70 12.76 4.14
C THR A 213 -1.27 13.23 2.80
N PRO A 214 -0.48 13.81 1.87
CA PRO A 214 -1.01 14.31 0.60
C PRO A 214 -1.55 13.19 -0.29
N GLU A 215 -1.04 11.96 -0.18
CA GLU A 215 -1.55 10.81 -0.92
C GLU A 215 -2.97 10.42 -0.45
N ILE A 216 -3.21 10.42 0.87
CA ILE A 216 -4.55 10.15 1.43
C ILE A 216 -5.51 11.27 1.05
N GLU A 217 -5.09 12.54 1.19
CA GLU A 217 -5.87 13.72 0.85
C GLU A 217 -6.28 13.73 -0.63
N GLU A 218 -5.35 13.44 -1.54
CA GLU A 218 -5.62 13.40 -2.98
C GLU A 218 -6.65 12.33 -3.33
N GLN A 219 -6.46 11.10 -2.85
CA GLN A 219 -7.36 9.99 -3.20
C GLN A 219 -8.75 10.11 -2.58
N LEU A 220 -8.85 10.56 -1.34
CA LEU A 220 -10.14 10.85 -0.71
C LEU A 220 -10.77 12.12 -1.32
N GLY A 221 -9.97 13.08 -1.77
CA GLY A 221 -10.42 14.26 -2.50
C GLY A 221 -11.10 13.89 -3.82
N TYR A 222 -10.51 12.97 -4.59
CA TYR A 222 -11.15 12.41 -5.79
C TYR A 222 -12.47 11.70 -5.48
N ALA A 223 -12.54 10.99 -4.36
CA ALA A 223 -13.77 10.34 -3.93
C ALA A 223 -14.87 11.36 -3.58
N ALA A 224 -14.51 12.43 -2.87
CA ALA A 224 -15.42 13.48 -2.44
C ALA A 224 -15.79 14.49 -3.54
N GLY A 225 -15.01 14.56 -4.62
CA GLY A 225 -15.13 15.60 -5.66
C GLY A 225 -14.74 17.00 -5.19
N LYS A 226 -13.94 17.11 -4.13
CA LYS A 226 -13.41 18.37 -3.57
C LYS A 226 -12.07 18.12 -2.89
N GLU A 227 -11.31 19.19 -2.68
CA GLU A 227 -10.11 19.13 -1.83
C GLU A 227 -10.47 18.71 -0.39
N ILE A 228 -9.66 17.85 0.18
CA ILE A 228 -9.75 17.38 1.57
C ILE A 228 -8.42 17.63 2.27
N LEU A 229 -8.47 18.12 3.49
CA LEU A 229 -7.33 18.19 4.39
C LEU A 229 -7.63 17.33 5.62
N ILE A 230 -6.65 16.51 6.02
CA ILE A 230 -6.80 15.60 7.16
C ILE A 230 -5.76 15.85 8.25
N ASN A 231 -6.10 15.46 9.47
CA ASN A 231 -5.08 15.25 10.50
C ASN A 231 -4.64 13.79 10.46
N PHE A 232 -3.42 13.54 9.97
CA PHE A 232 -2.82 12.21 9.94
C PHE A 232 -1.70 12.12 10.98
N THR A 233 -1.84 11.20 11.93
CA THR A 233 -0.85 10.97 13.01
C THR A 233 -0.46 9.50 13.04
N PRO A 234 0.65 9.11 12.39
CA PRO A 234 1.17 7.76 12.46
C PRO A 234 1.99 7.51 13.73
N HIS A 235 1.96 6.28 14.20
CA HIS A 235 2.78 5.81 15.33
C HIS A 235 3.57 4.58 14.91
N LEU A 236 4.80 4.48 15.41
CA LEU A 236 5.58 3.25 15.37
C LEU A 236 5.37 2.49 16.67
N VAL A 237 5.01 1.21 16.56
CA VAL A 237 4.72 0.37 17.72
C VAL A 237 5.63 -0.87 17.73
N PRO A 238 5.89 -1.49 18.92
CA PRO A 238 6.86 -2.56 19.07
C PRO A 238 6.32 -3.91 18.59
N MET A 239 5.97 -3.98 17.33
CA MET A 239 5.61 -5.21 16.61
C MET A 239 6.31 -5.23 15.25
N ASN A 240 6.49 -6.40 14.65
CA ASN A 240 7.15 -6.50 13.35
C ASN A 240 6.26 -6.00 12.22
N ARG A 241 5.05 -6.53 12.10
CA ARG A 241 4.12 -6.30 10.99
C ARG A 241 2.78 -5.79 11.48
N GLY A 242 2.00 -5.28 10.56
CA GLY A 242 0.63 -4.86 10.75
C GLY A 242 0.48 -3.34 10.84
N ILE A 243 -0.61 -2.85 10.29
CA ILE A 243 -1.13 -1.50 10.47
C ILE A 243 -2.54 -1.61 11.05
N ILE A 244 -2.85 -0.77 12.03
CA ILE A 244 -4.21 -0.46 12.43
C ILE A 244 -4.41 1.05 12.32
N ALA A 245 -5.45 1.47 11.60
CA ALA A 245 -5.91 2.84 11.54
C ALA A 245 -7.22 2.98 12.31
N THR A 246 -7.30 3.99 13.16
CA THR A 246 -8.55 4.41 13.79
C THR A 246 -8.85 5.83 13.32
N GLU A 247 -10.00 6.00 12.69
CA GLU A 247 -10.35 7.23 12.02
C GLU A 247 -11.64 7.80 12.62
N TYR A 248 -11.66 9.10 12.79
CA TYR A 248 -12.77 9.81 13.44
C TYR A 248 -13.29 10.89 12.52
N ALA A 249 -14.61 10.95 12.36
CA ALA A 249 -15.26 12.04 11.66
C ALA A 249 -16.63 12.34 12.26
N THR A 250 -17.14 13.53 12.02
CA THR A 250 -18.52 13.89 12.35
C THR A 250 -19.46 13.33 11.28
N LEU A 251 -20.48 12.56 11.69
CA LEU A 251 -21.52 12.10 10.80
C LEU A 251 -22.42 13.27 10.40
N LYS A 252 -22.73 13.36 9.12
CA LYS A 252 -23.76 14.28 8.65
C LYS A 252 -25.14 13.77 9.02
N LYS A 253 -25.96 14.65 9.58
CA LYS A 253 -27.35 14.34 9.89
C LYS A 253 -28.17 14.24 8.60
N LYS A 254 -29.16 13.36 8.63
CA LYS A 254 -30.19 13.27 7.60
C LYS A 254 -31.08 14.54 7.59
N PRO A 255 -31.86 14.76 6.54
CA PRO A 255 -32.77 15.93 6.47
C PRO A 255 -33.75 16.04 7.64
N ASP A 256 -34.10 14.93 8.28
CA ASP A 256 -34.96 14.88 9.46
C ASP A 256 -34.23 15.21 10.79
N GLY A 257 -32.93 15.51 10.71
CA GLY A 257 -32.09 15.84 11.86
C GLY A 257 -31.50 14.63 12.61
N THR A 258 -31.84 13.39 12.21
CA THR A 258 -31.31 12.16 12.83
C THR A 258 -29.98 11.80 12.26
N LEU A 259 -29.20 10.99 12.99
CA LEU A 259 -27.98 10.36 12.46
C LEU A 259 -28.33 9.16 11.57
N PRO A 260 -27.47 8.79 10.60
CA PRO A 260 -27.55 7.50 9.94
C PRO A 260 -27.49 6.35 10.95
N THR A 261 -28.28 5.31 10.72
CA THR A 261 -28.27 4.11 11.55
C THR A 261 -27.08 3.21 11.21
N TYR A 262 -26.79 2.22 12.07
CA TYR A 262 -25.78 1.21 11.78
C TYR A 262 -26.04 0.51 10.43
N ASP A 263 -27.29 0.11 10.18
CA ASP A 263 -27.63 -0.65 8.97
C ASP A 263 -27.49 0.20 7.70
N GLU A 264 -27.81 1.50 7.77
CA GLU A 264 -27.58 2.43 6.66
C GLU A 264 -26.08 2.58 6.35
N ILE A 265 -25.23 2.74 7.36
CA ILE A 265 -23.77 2.80 7.18
C ILE A 265 -23.22 1.45 6.69
N LYS A 266 -23.68 0.33 7.28
CA LYS A 266 -23.27 -1.00 6.84
C LYS A 266 -23.59 -1.26 5.37
N ALA A 267 -24.77 -0.85 4.92
CA ALA A 267 -25.18 -0.97 3.52
C ALA A 267 -24.25 -0.16 2.57
N VAL A 268 -23.70 0.95 3.03
CA VAL A 268 -22.71 1.73 2.28
C VAL A 268 -21.39 0.96 2.16
N TYR A 269 -20.88 0.40 3.25
CA TYR A 269 -19.68 -0.45 3.18
C TYR A 269 -19.91 -1.67 2.27
N ASP A 270 -21.06 -2.32 2.37
CA ASP A 270 -21.38 -3.47 1.53
C ASP A 270 -21.50 -3.11 0.05
N LYS A 271 -22.03 -1.94 -0.27
CA LYS A 271 -22.09 -1.43 -1.65
C LYS A 271 -20.73 -1.43 -2.33
N TYR A 272 -19.67 -1.07 -1.60
CA TYR A 272 -18.32 -0.98 -2.14
C TYR A 272 -17.52 -2.27 -1.98
N TYR A 273 -17.74 -3.04 -0.91
CA TYR A 273 -16.84 -4.12 -0.53
C TYR A 273 -17.43 -5.53 -0.56
N ALA A 274 -18.74 -5.70 -0.81
CA ALA A 274 -19.35 -7.05 -0.84
C ALA A 274 -18.71 -7.99 -1.88
N ASN A 275 -18.18 -7.44 -2.98
CA ASN A 275 -17.53 -8.20 -4.05
C ASN A 275 -15.99 -8.08 -4.02
N GLU A 276 -15.42 -7.38 -3.04
CA GLU A 276 -13.97 -7.21 -2.91
C GLU A 276 -13.40 -8.36 -2.09
N LYS A 277 -12.66 -9.26 -2.75
CA LYS A 277 -12.12 -10.47 -2.13
C LYS A 277 -11.24 -10.15 -0.92
N PHE A 278 -10.47 -9.07 -0.99
CA PHE A 278 -9.47 -8.75 0.03
C PHE A 278 -9.93 -7.73 1.06
N VAL A 279 -11.15 -7.19 0.98
CA VAL A 279 -11.72 -6.32 2.01
C VAL A 279 -12.83 -7.03 2.77
N ARG A 280 -12.66 -7.21 4.07
CA ARG A 280 -13.64 -7.86 4.94
C ARG A 280 -14.29 -6.83 5.85
N VAL A 281 -15.59 -6.59 5.65
CA VAL A 281 -16.40 -5.77 6.56
C VAL A 281 -16.82 -6.65 7.72
N LEU A 282 -16.24 -6.45 8.90
CA LEU A 282 -16.44 -7.33 10.06
C LEU A 282 -17.86 -7.22 10.63
N LYS A 283 -18.24 -8.19 11.44
CA LYS A 283 -19.54 -8.21 12.13
C LYS A 283 -19.66 -7.05 13.11
N LYS A 284 -20.89 -6.59 13.34
CA LYS A 284 -21.19 -5.53 14.31
C LYS A 284 -20.54 -5.81 15.67
N GLY A 285 -19.84 -4.81 16.19
CA GLY A 285 -19.19 -4.89 17.50
C GLY A 285 -17.81 -5.57 17.49
N VAL A 286 -17.31 -6.05 16.35
CA VAL A 286 -15.99 -6.68 16.24
C VAL A 286 -15.00 -5.62 15.73
N CYS A 287 -13.94 -5.33 16.50
CA CYS A 287 -12.86 -4.44 16.08
C CYS A 287 -11.80 -5.21 15.28
N PRO A 288 -11.24 -4.63 14.20
CA PRO A 288 -10.12 -5.23 13.49
C PRO A 288 -8.89 -5.43 14.38
N GLU A 289 -8.14 -6.51 14.13
CA GLU A 289 -6.86 -6.79 14.78
C GLU A 289 -5.78 -7.08 13.75
N THR A 290 -4.55 -6.60 13.99
CA THR A 290 -3.43 -6.82 13.08
C THR A 290 -3.07 -8.30 12.91
N LYS A 291 -3.25 -9.12 13.95
CA LYS A 291 -3.03 -10.58 13.88
C LYS A 291 -3.95 -11.31 12.91
N TRP A 292 -5.16 -10.79 12.69
CA TRP A 292 -6.14 -11.48 11.82
C TRP A 292 -5.88 -11.27 10.33
N VAL A 293 -4.91 -10.43 10.00
CA VAL A 293 -4.54 -10.09 8.62
C VAL A 293 -3.06 -10.34 8.31
N GLU A 294 -2.26 -10.70 9.33
CA GLU A 294 -0.82 -10.89 9.20
C GLU A 294 -0.47 -11.96 8.17
N GLY A 295 0.48 -11.66 7.29
CA GLY A 295 0.96 -12.55 6.23
C GLY A 295 0.00 -12.72 5.05
N SER A 296 -1.11 -11.97 5.00
CA SER A 296 -2.15 -12.08 3.98
C SER A 296 -2.46 -10.76 3.29
N ASN A 297 -3.16 -10.85 2.15
CA ASN A 297 -3.60 -9.67 1.40
C ASN A 297 -4.96 -9.10 1.89
N TYR A 298 -5.47 -9.57 3.02
CA TYR A 298 -6.74 -9.09 3.56
C TYR A 298 -6.61 -7.75 4.27
N VAL A 299 -7.69 -6.96 4.17
CA VAL A 299 -7.96 -5.76 4.99
C VAL A 299 -9.24 -5.99 5.75
N ASP A 300 -9.20 -5.88 7.07
CA ASP A 300 -10.38 -5.88 7.91
C ASP A 300 -10.82 -4.45 8.19
N VAL A 301 -12.08 -4.13 7.93
CA VAL A 301 -12.66 -2.82 8.22
C VAL A 301 -13.91 -2.97 9.07
N ASN A 302 -14.17 -2.01 9.94
CA ASN A 302 -15.42 -1.88 10.68
C ASN A 302 -15.62 -0.44 11.18
N PHE A 303 -16.76 -0.17 11.78
CA PHE A 303 -17.11 1.13 12.31
C PHE A 303 -17.99 1.05 13.54
N VAL A 304 -18.00 2.13 14.33
CA VAL A 304 -18.91 2.35 15.46
C VAL A 304 -19.47 3.77 15.36
N ILE A 305 -20.77 3.93 15.52
CA ILE A 305 -21.42 5.22 15.66
C ILE A 305 -21.48 5.57 17.15
N ASP A 306 -20.81 6.64 17.55
CA ASP A 306 -20.98 7.23 18.87
C ASP A 306 -22.12 8.27 18.82
N GLU A 307 -23.34 7.81 19.08
CA GLU A 307 -24.55 8.64 19.04
C GLU A 307 -24.46 9.83 20.00
N ARG A 308 -23.76 9.66 21.13
CA ARG A 308 -23.59 10.70 22.14
C ARG A 308 -22.80 11.89 21.63
N THR A 309 -21.81 11.67 20.77
CA THR A 309 -20.97 12.73 20.19
C THR A 309 -21.34 13.09 18.76
N GLY A 310 -22.19 12.29 18.11
CA GLY A 310 -22.50 12.44 16.68
C GLY A 310 -21.34 12.06 15.76
N ARG A 311 -20.36 11.31 16.26
CA ARG A 311 -19.18 10.90 15.50
C ARG A 311 -19.27 9.45 15.07
N ILE A 312 -18.63 9.16 13.97
CA ILE A 312 -18.28 7.79 13.57
C ILE A 312 -16.80 7.52 13.84
N ILE A 313 -16.52 6.34 14.35
CA ILE A 313 -15.20 5.80 14.55
C ILE A 313 -15.04 4.66 13.55
N MET A 314 -14.21 4.86 12.55
CA MET A 314 -13.90 3.87 11.51
C MET A 314 -12.57 3.21 11.85
N MET A 315 -12.45 1.92 11.59
CA MET A 315 -11.27 1.15 11.93
C MET A 315 -10.88 0.25 10.77
N GLY A 316 -9.58 0.20 10.47
CA GLY A 316 -9.02 -0.69 9.46
C GLY A 316 -7.74 -1.35 9.94
N ALA A 317 -7.52 -2.61 9.54
CA ALA A 317 -6.27 -3.32 9.80
C ALA A 317 -5.81 -4.09 8.56
N LEU A 318 -4.49 -4.09 8.31
CA LEU A 318 -3.84 -4.85 7.23
C LEU A 318 -2.40 -5.23 7.60
N ASP A 319 -1.80 -6.16 6.85
CA ASP A 319 -0.35 -6.38 6.87
C ASP A 319 0.35 -5.34 6.01
N ASN A 320 1.22 -4.52 6.61
CA ASN A 320 1.90 -3.42 5.94
C ASN A 320 2.87 -3.85 4.84
N LEU A 321 3.39 -5.08 4.87
CA LEU A 321 4.28 -5.63 3.84
C LEU A 321 3.50 -6.38 2.73
N VAL A 322 2.33 -6.95 3.04
CA VAL A 322 1.50 -7.66 2.05
C VAL A 322 0.52 -6.68 1.41
N LYS A 323 -0.68 -6.49 1.95
CA LYS A 323 -1.67 -5.58 1.36
C LYS A 323 -1.19 -4.14 1.34
N GLY A 324 -0.37 -3.74 2.30
CA GLY A 324 0.23 -2.41 2.35
C GLY A 324 1.36 -2.17 1.34
N ALA A 325 1.90 -3.22 0.69
CA ALA A 325 3.03 -3.10 -0.22
C ALA A 325 3.06 -4.19 -1.31
N ALA A 326 3.73 -5.33 -1.03
CA ALA A 326 4.03 -6.37 -2.00
C ALA A 326 2.77 -7.08 -2.53
N GLY A 327 1.81 -7.39 -1.67
CA GLY A 327 0.58 -8.06 -2.09
C GLY A 327 -0.28 -7.17 -2.99
N GLN A 328 -0.40 -5.88 -2.67
CA GLN A 328 -1.06 -4.90 -3.54
C GLN A 328 -0.35 -4.78 -4.88
N ALA A 329 0.99 -4.82 -4.91
CA ALA A 329 1.77 -4.77 -6.15
C ALA A 329 1.54 -6.02 -7.01
N VAL A 330 1.47 -7.22 -6.42
CA VAL A 330 1.14 -8.45 -7.15
C VAL A 330 -0.31 -8.42 -7.64
N GLN A 331 -1.26 -7.90 -6.86
CA GLN A 331 -2.65 -7.71 -7.27
C GLN A 331 -2.73 -6.80 -8.51
N ASN A 332 -1.97 -5.70 -8.54
CA ASN A 332 -1.84 -4.82 -9.71
C ASN A 332 -1.23 -5.55 -10.91
N MET A 333 -0.16 -6.31 -10.72
CA MET A 333 0.44 -7.11 -11.78
C MET A 333 -0.58 -8.10 -12.37
N ASN A 334 -1.38 -8.76 -11.53
CA ASN A 334 -2.40 -9.68 -12.00
C ASN A 334 -3.40 -8.99 -12.95
N LEU A 335 -3.84 -7.79 -12.63
CA LEU A 335 -4.70 -6.98 -13.52
C LEU A 335 -3.98 -6.61 -14.82
N LEU A 336 -2.71 -6.16 -14.75
CA LEU A 336 -1.90 -5.77 -15.91
C LEU A 336 -1.76 -6.90 -16.95
N PHE A 337 -1.73 -8.15 -16.50
CA PHE A 337 -1.56 -9.31 -17.37
C PHE A 337 -2.87 -10.11 -17.59
N GLY A 338 -3.96 -9.69 -16.94
CA GLY A 338 -5.27 -10.33 -17.06
C GLY A 338 -5.32 -11.72 -16.42
N PHE A 339 -4.53 -11.93 -15.37
CA PHE A 339 -4.62 -13.09 -14.50
C PHE A 339 -5.80 -12.97 -13.52
N ASP A 340 -6.12 -14.06 -12.80
CA ASP A 340 -7.01 -13.96 -11.65
C ASP A 340 -6.39 -12.98 -10.64
N GLU A 341 -7.13 -11.95 -10.24
CA GLU A 341 -6.65 -10.88 -9.36
C GLU A 341 -6.06 -11.41 -8.04
N ALA A 342 -6.51 -12.58 -7.62
CA ALA A 342 -6.05 -13.22 -6.39
C ALA A 342 -4.97 -14.30 -6.60
N GLU A 343 -4.50 -14.54 -7.82
CA GLU A 343 -3.45 -15.54 -8.05
C GLU A 343 -2.18 -15.16 -7.28
N GLY A 344 -1.61 -16.13 -6.59
CA GLY A 344 -0.47 -15.93 -5.68
C GLY A 344 -0.81 -15.25 -4.34
N LEU A 345 -2.05 -14.76 -4.15
CA LEU A 345 -2.46 -13.96 -2.97
C LEU A 345 -3.47 -14.67 -2.05
N ASN A 346 -3.80 -15.92 -2.32
CA ASN A 346 -4.77 -16.70 -1.53
C ASN A 346 -4.21 -17.21 -0.19
N MET A 347 -3.24 -16.50 0.38
CA MET A 347 -2.64 -16.88 1.67
C MET A 347 -3.63 -16.67 2.81
N VAL A 348 -3.76 -17.68 3.66
CA VAL A 348 -4.50 -17.57 4.92
C VAL A 348 -3.68 -16.76 5.92
N PRO A 349 -4.29 -15.80 6.65
CA PRO A 349 -3.58 -15.08 7.70
C PRO A 349 -2.91 -16.02 8.71
N MET A 350 -1.71 -15.65 9.12
CA MET A 350 -0.98 -16.37 10.16
C MET A 350 -1.59 -16.08 11.54
N PHE A 351 -1.68 -17.11 12.38
CA PHE A 351 -2.13 -16.98 13.76
C PHE A 351 -1.53 -18.11 14.61
N PRO A 352 -0.96 -17.90 15.75
CA PRO A 352 -0.86 -16.68 16.57
C PRO A 352 0.11 -15.63 16.08
#